data_25c5c8214380ec06aea063f80c281b3f
#
_entry.id   25c5c8214380ec06aea063f80c281b3f
#
_cell.length_a   1.000
_cell.length_b   1.000
_cell.length_c   1.000
_cell.angle_alpha   90.00
_cell.angle_beta   90.00
_cell.angle_gamma   90.00
#
_symmetry.space_group_name_H-M   'P 1'
#
loop_
_entity.id
_entity.type
_entity.pdbx_description
1 polymer ?
#
loop_
_entity_poly.entity_id
_entity_poly.type
_entity_poly.pdbx_seq_one_letter_code
_entity_poly.pdbx_strand_id
1 'polypeptide(L)'
;VILDAFPETKVNVHTPDVLLRVEVRHKINIFSETIPGPGGMPIGTAGRAMLLLSGGIDSPVAGWMIAKRGVTIDATYFHAPPYTSERAKQKVVDLAKLVAKYTGPIRLNIINFTDIQLYIYDQCPHDELTIIMRRYMMKIAETIAKENDCLALVTGESIGQVASQTMQSLAVTNEVCELPVMRPLIAFDKQDIVDISLKIGTYETSVLPYEDCCTIFVAKHPVTKPNLNVIKCSERHLDDVIDEMMERAVSTAETIEVC
;
A
#
# COMPACT_ATOMS: atom_id res chain seq x y z
N VAL A 1 -48.72 5.58 23.16
CA VAL A 1 -47.58 5.41 24.07
C VAL A 1 -46.65 6.61 24.01
N ILE A 2 -46.05 6.97 22.82
CA ILE A 2 -45.10 8.10 22.73
C ILE A 2 -45.79 9.42 23.01
N LEU A 3 -46.92 9.71 22.37
CA LEU A 3 -47.68 10.93 22.58
C LEU A 3 -48.28 11.02 24.00
N ASP A 4 -48.56 9.89 24.63
CA ASP A 4 -49.03 9.86 26.02
C ASP A 4 -47.91 10.16 27.01
N ALA A 5 -46.67 9.76 26.67
CA ALA A 5 -45.50 10.02 27.49
C ALA A 5 -44.89 11.42 27.24
N PHE A 6 -45.07 11.97 26.05
CA PHE A 6 -44.54 13.26 25.61
C PHE A 6 -45.66 14.09 24.92
N PRO A 7 -46.60 14.63 25.69
CA PRO A 7 -47.78 15.31 25.12
C PRO A 7 -47.48 16.60 24.37
N GLU A 8 -46.26 17.15 24.52
CA GLU A 8 -45.77 18.31 23.80
C GLU A 8 -45.36 17.99 22.35
N THR A 9 -45.18 16.70 22.01
CA THR A 9 -44.79 16.27 20.66
C THR A 9 -45.96 16.19 19.72
N LYS A 10 -45.69 16.39 18.42
CA LYS A 10 -46.69 16.25 17.34
C LYS A 10 -46.19 15.27 16.30
N VAL A 11 -47.14 14.52 15.73
CA VAL A 11 -46.81 13.63 14.60
C VAL A 11 -46.72 14.41 13.31
N ASN A 12 -45.60 14.31 12.61
CA ASN A 12 -45.38 14.85 11.29
C ASN A 12 -44.85 13.77 10.38
N VAL A 13 -45.63 13.36 9.36
CA VAL A 13 -45.31 12.28 8.43
C VAL A 13 -44.54 12.76 7.18
N HIS A 14 -44.41 14.08 6.97
CA HIS A 14 -43.77 14.66 5.81
C HIS A 14 -42.36 15.17 6.12
N THR A 15 -42.22 15.97 7.18
CA THR A 15 -41.00 16.64 7.58
C THR A 15 -40.82 16.57 9.10
N PRO A 16 -40.60 15.35 9.67
CA PRO A 16 -40.40 15.21 11.11
C PRO A 16 -39.05 15.77 11.55
N ASP A 17 -38.96 16.38 12.71
CA ASP A 17 -37.68 16.72 13.35
C ASP A 17 -36.93 15.45 13.79
N VAL A 18 -37.67 14.44 14.22
CA VAL A 18 -37.13 13.12 14.59
C VAL A 18 -37.93 12.03 13.88
N LEU A 19 -37.27 11.27 13.00
CA LEU A 19 -37.87 10.12 12.32
C LEU A 19 -37.69 8.85 13.17
N LEU A 20 -38.77 8.44 13.85
CA LEU A 20 -38.77 7.19 14.59
C LEU A 20 -39.08 6.02 13.65
N ARG A 21 -38.14 5.08 13.54
CA ARG A 21 -38.29 3.85 12.76
C ARG A 21 -38.52 2.66 13.68
N VAL A 22 -39.47 1.79 13.31
CA VAL A 22 -39.78 0.55 14.04
C VAL A 22 -39.64 -0.61 13.07
N GLU A 23 -38.69 -1.50 13.34
CA GLU A 23 -38.53 -2.77 12.61
C GLU A 23 -39.04 -3.92 13.47
N VAL A 24 -39.98 -4.68 12.93
CA VAL A 24 -40.51 -5.88 13.55
C VAL A 24 -39.91 -7.11 12.87
N ARG A 25 -39.00 -7.81 13.58
CA ARG A 25 -38.37 -9.07 13.15
C ARG A 25 -38.55 -10.11 14.27
N HIS A 26 -37.54 -10.90 14.59
CA HIS A 26 -37.52 -11.75 15.82
C HIS A 26 -37.55 -10.91 17.11
N LYS A 27 -37.07 -9.67 17.00
CA LYS A 27 -37.15 -8.63 18.03
C LYS A 27 -37.69 -7.37 17.39
N ILE A 28 -38.27 -6.51 18.19
CA ILE A 28 -38.72 -5.18 17.79
C ILE A 28 -37.54 -4.23 18.04
N ASN A 29 -37.02 -3.60 16.99
CA ASN A 29 -35.99 -2.60 17.07
C ASN A 29 -36.62 -1.22 16.82
N ILE A 30 -36.35 -0.26 17.71
CA ILE A 30 -36.83 1.12 17.60
C ILE A 30 -35.58 2.01 17.56
N PHE A 31 -35.47 2.86 16.52
CA PHE A 31 -34.33 3.75 16.36
C PHE A 31 -34.75 5.05 15.64
N SER A 32 -34.06 6.12 15.92
CA SER A 32 -34.32 7.47 15.37
C SER A 32 -33.15 8.01 14.54
N GLU A 33 -31.97 7.39 14.67
CA GLU A 33 -30.76 7.87 14.05
C GLU A 33 -30.10 6.75 13.24
N THR A 34 -29.48 7.15 12.14
CA THR A 34 -28.62 6.28 11.33
C THR A 34 -27.21 6.87 11.30
N ILE A 35 -26.27 6.23 11.97
CA ILE A 35 -24.87 6.63 11.95
C ILE A 35 -24.19 5.92 10.79
N PRO A 36 -23.67 6.64 9.77
CA PRO A 36 -22.97 6.02 8.66
C PRO A 36 -21.69 5.34 9.15
N GLY A 37 -21.54 4.06 8.85
CA GLY A 37 -20.30 3.35 9.09
C GLY A 37 -19.23 3.67 8.02
N PRO A 38 -17.99 3.20 8.20
CA PRO A 38 -16.90 3.43 7.24
C PRO A 38 -17.14 2.71 5.88
N GLY A 39 -18.14 1.85 5.81
CA GLY A 39 -18.41 0.99 4.66
C GLY A 39 -17.32 -0.08 4.47
N GLY A 40 -17.48 -0.90 3.43
CA GLY A 40 -16.55 -1.98 3.14
C GLY A 40 -17.02 -3.34 3.63
N MET A 41 -16.07 -4.27 3.78
CA MET A 41 -16.28 -5.64 4.25
C MET A 41 -15.48 -5.90 5.54
N PRO A 42 -15.90 -6.82 6.40
CA PRO A 42 -15.10 -7.18 7.57
C PRO A 42 -13.73 -7.68 7.16
N ILE A 43 -12.69 -7.23 7.86
CA ILE A 43 -11.30 -7.59 7.60
C ILE A 43 -11.10 -9.10 7.79
N GLY A 44 -10.27 -9.71 6.94
CA GLY A 44 -10.00 -11.15 6.94
C GLY A 44 -10.98 -12.00 6.16
N THR A 45 -12.06 -11.41 5.60
CA THR A 45 -13.06 -12.17 4.82
C THR A 45 -12.65 -12.44 3.36
N ALA A 46 -11.64 -11.71 2.84
CA ALA A 46 -11.22 -11.76 1.44
C ALA A 46 -9.75 -12.16 1.25
N GLY A 47 -9.19 -12.91 2.20
CA GLY A 47 -7.80 -13.38 2.13
C GLY A 47 -6.78 -12.35 2.61
N ARG A 48 -5.52 -12.55 2.22
CA ARG A 48 -4.36 -11.75 2.65
C ARG A 48 -3.59 -11.22 1.44
N ALA A 49 -3.03 -10.02 1.55
CA ALA A 49 -2.18 -9.44 0.52
C ALA A 49 -0.96 -8.73 1.12
N MET A 50 0.13 -8.67 0.35
CA MET A 50 1.36 -8.00 0.70
C MET A 50 1.40 -6.61 0.09
N LEU A 51 1.42 -5.58 0.94
CA LEU A 51 1.55 -4.18 0.54
C LEU A 51 3.02 -3.80 0.43
N LEU A 52 3.46 -3.29 -0.72
CA LEU A 52 4.73 -2.58 -0.82
C LEU A 52 4.54 -1.18 -0.22
N LEU A 53 4.87 -1.06 1.05
CA LEU A 53 4.68 0.18 1.81
C LEU A 53 5.93 1.06 1.67
N SER A 54 5.72 2.35 1.45
CA SER A 54 6.75 3.37 1.38
C SER A 54 6.41 4.56 2.29
N GLY A 55 7.35 5.49 2.46
CA GLY A 55 7.12 6.73 3.19
C GLY A 55 6.27 7.77 2.44
N GLY A 56 5.83 7.47 1.21
CA GLY A 56 4.99 8.36 0.40
C GLY A 56 3.51 8.32 0.76
N ILE A 57 2.73 9.18 0.08
CA ILE A 57 1.29 9.35 0.31
C ILE A 57 0.50 8.14 -0.23
N ASP A 58 0.94 7.55 -1.33
CA ASP A 58 0.13 6.65 -2.16
C ASP A 58 -0.01 5.24 -1.57
N SER A 59 1.07 4.65 -1.08
CA SER A 59 1.05 3.27 -0.60
C SER A 59 0.19 3.05 0.65
N PRO A 60 0.14 3.95 1.66
CA PRO A 60 -0.81 3.82 2.77
C PRO A 60 -2.27 3.86 2.32
N VAL A 61 -2.59 4.74 1.36
CA VAL A 61 -3.94 4.85 0.78
C VAL A 61 -4.30 3.56 0.04
N ALA A 62 -3.37 3.02 -0.76
CA ALA A 62 -3.57 1.75 -1.47
C ALA A 62 -3.88 0.60 -0.49
N GLY A 63 -3.10 0.48 0.59
CA GLY A 63 -3.32 -0.51 1.64
C GLY A 63 -4.70 -0.39 2.28
N TRP A 64 -5.09 0.81 2.66
CA TRP A 64 -6.42 1.07 3.22
C TRP A 64 -7.56 0.69 2.24
N MET A 65 -7.43 1.04 0.96
CA MET A 65 -8.47 0.73 -0.04
C MET A 65 -8.68 -0.78 -0.23
N ILE A 66 -7.60 -1.55 -0.25
CA ILE A 66 -7.67 -3.01 -0.37
C ILE A 66 -8.22 -3.63 0.92
N ALA A 67 -7.75 -3.19 2.10
CA ALA A 67 -8.25 -3.66 3.40
C ALA A 67 -9.75 -3.40 3.56
N LYS A 68 -10.26 -2.26 3.08
CA LYS A 68 -11.69 -1.94 3.06
C LYS A 68 -12.53 -2.97 2.30
N ARG A 69 -11.92 -3.79 1.44
CA ARG A 69 -12.57 -4.91 0.73
C ARG A 69 -12.48 -6.25 1.48
N GLY A 70 -12.09 -6.21 2.76
CA GLY A 70 -12.02 -7.39 3.62
C GLY A 70 -10.70 -8.13 3.58
N VAL A 71 -9.67 -7.58 2.92
CA VAL A 71 -8.35 -8.19 2.81
C VAL A 71 -7.50 -7.86 4.04
N THR A 72 -6.87 -8.87 4.64
CA THR A 72 -5.81 -8.66 5.63
C THR A 72 -4.54 -8.18 4.94
N ILE A 73 -3.88 -7.18 5.51
CA ILE A 73 -2.67 -6.58 4.93
C ILE A 73 -1.46 -6.97 5.76
N ASP A 74 -0.47 -7.58 5.11
CA ASP A 74 0.93 -7.58 5.53
C ASP A 74 1.67 -6.54 4.69
N ALA A 75 2.83 -6.07 5.14
CA ALA A 75 3.58 -5.04 4.42
C ALA A 75 5.06 -5.39 4.30
N THR A 76 5.67 -4.92 3.21
CA THR A 76 7.12 -4.97 2.98
C THR A 76 7.61 -3.54 2.71
N TYR A 77 8.67 -3.15 3.41
CA TYR A 77 9.36 -1.87 3.24
C TYR A 77 10.82 -2.11 2.90
N PHE A 78 11.32 -1.43 1.89
CA PHE A 78 12.71 -1.49 1.46
C PHE A 78 13.49 -0.33 2.07
N HIS A 79 14.47 -0.66 2.91
CA HIS A 79 15.35 0.27 3.60
C HIS A 79 16.77 0.15 3.04
N ALA A 80 17.46 1.25 2.84
CA ALA A 80 18.81 1.26 2.27
C ALA A 80 19.81 2.07 3.13
N PRO A 81 20.16 1.61 4.35
CA PRO A 81 21.15 2.28 5.17
C PRO A 81 22.57 2.20 4.54
N PRO A 82 23.44 3.22 4.63
CA PRO A 82 23.23 4.50 5.33
C PRO A 82 22.54 5.58 4.48
N TYR A 83 22.11 5.25 3.25
CA TYR A 83 21.54 6.21 2.31
C TYR A 83 20.12 6.64 2.72
N THR A 84 19.33 5.75 3.33
CA THR A 84 18.10 6.13 4.01
C THR A 84 18.33 6.20 5.52
N SER A 85 17.75 7.21 6.17
CA SER A 85 17.93 7.43 7.60
C SER A 85 17.01 6.53 8.43
N GLU A 86 17.37 6.31 9.71
CA GLU A 86 16.46 5.66 10.68
C GLU A 86 15.14 6.43 10.85
N ARG A 87 15.15 7.74 10.61
CA ARG A 87 13.92 8.55 10.61
C ARG A 87 13.00 8.19 9.44
N ALA A 88 13.55 7.85 8.28
CA ALA A 88 12.76 7.34 7.14
C ALA A 88 12.12 5.99 7.48
N LYS A 89 12.86 5.08 8.11
CA LYS A 89 12.31 3.80 8.62
C LYS A 89 11.20 4.05 9.64
N GLN A 90 11.44 4.92 10.64
CA GLN A 90 10.45 5.25 11.66
C GLN A 90 9.17 5.85 11.05
N LYS A 91 9.31 6.73 10.05
CA LYS A 91 8.18 7.29 9.29
C LYS A 91 7.29 6.19 8.70
N VAL A 92 7.88 5.16 8.10
CA VAL A 92 7.12 4.04 7.51
C VAL A 92 6.45 3.21 8.60
N VAL A 93 7.11 2.97 9.73
CA VAL A 93 6.51 2.30 10.89
C VAL A 93 5.31 3.08 11.41
N ASP A 94 5.41 4.41 11.49
CA ASP A 94 4.31 5.25 11.96
C ASP A 94 3.16 5.29 10.94
N LEU A 95 3.44 5.28 9.63
CA LEU A 95 2.43 5.11 8.60
C LEU A 95 1.73 3.75 8.70
N ALA A 96 2.47 2.68 8.94
CA ALA A 96 1.90 1.35 9.16
C ALA A 96 0.94 1.34 10.37
N LYS A 97 1.29 2.01 11.48
CA LYS A 97 0.42 2.17 12.65
C LYS A 97 -0.87 2.92 12.32
N LEU A 98 -0.77 3.99 11.53
CA LEU A 98 -1.95 4.76 11.12
C LEU A 98 -2.88 3.92 10.25
N VAL A 99 -2.34 3.12 9.33
CA VAL A 99 -3.11 2.21 8.49
C VAL A 99 -3.70 1.06 9.33
N ALA A 100 -2.95 0.52 10.29
CA ALA A 100 -3.38 -0.56 11.19
C ALA A 100 -4.66 -0.24 11.96
N LYS A 101 -4.94 1.03 12.24
CA LYS A 101 -6.22 1.45 12.84
C LYS A 101 -7.44 1.03 12.02
N TYR A 102 -7.27 0.84 10.73
CA TYR A 102 -8.34 0.48 9.79
C TYR A 102 -8.25 -0.97 9.31
N THR A 103 -7.05 -1.55 9.29
CA THR A 103 -6.78 -2.88 8.72
C THR A 103 -6.64 -3.97 9.78
N GLY A 104 -6.59 -3.60 11.06
CA GLY A 104 -6.08 -4.47 12.11
C GLY A 104 -4.55 -4.57 12.07
N PRO A 105 -3.95 -5.44 12.89
CA PRO A 105 -2.49 -5.60 12.96
C PRO A 105 -1.87 -5.87 11.60
N ILE A 106 -0.74 -5.20 11.34
CA ILE A 106 0.06 -5.36 10.11
C ILE A 106 1.40 -5.98 10.50
N ARG A 107 1.78 -7.09 9.85
CA ARG A 107 3.13 -7.61 9.89
C ARG A 107 3.96 -6.84 8.87
N LEU A 108 4.86 -5.98 9.36
CA LEU A 108 5.74 -5.17 8.53
C LEU A 108 7.13 -5.83 8.45
N ASN A 109 7.50 -6.23 7.24
CA ASN A 109 8.81 -6.78 6.92
C ASN A 109 9.71 -5.67 6.38
N ILE A 110 10.82 -5.40 7.07
CA ILE A 110 11.80 -4.36 6.71
C ILE A 110 13.00 -5.05 6.07
N ILE A 111 13.21 -4.77 4.80
CA ILE A 111 14.23 -5.40 3.97
C ILE A 111 15.42 -4.45 3.79
N ASN A 112 16.60 -4.88 4.15
CA ASN A 112 17.83 -4.16 3.79
C ASN A 112 18.11 -4.38 2.28
N PHE A 113 17.92 -3.33 1.51
CA PHE A 113 18.06 -3.36 0.05
C PHE A 113 19.37 -2.73 -0.44
N THR A 114 20.25 -2.29 0.47
CA THR A 114 21.46 -1.52 0.14
C THR A 114 22.37 -2.25 -0.83
N ASP A 115 22.76 -3.48 -0.50
CA ASP A 115 23.74 -4.22 -1.30
C ASP A 115 23.20 -4.50 -2.70
N ILE A 116 21.92 -4.89 -2.80
CA ILE A 116 21.24 -5.13 -4.09
C ILE A 116 21.18 -3.85 -4.91
N GLN A 117 20.84 -2.73 -4.28
CA GLN A 117 20.73 -1.43 -4.94
C GLN A 117 22.08 -0.95 -5.49
N LEU A 118 23.16 -1.09 -4.71
CA LEU A 118 24.50 -0.74 -5.14
C LEU A 118 24.97 -1.65 -6.27
N TYR A 119 24.71 -2.95 -6.17
CA TYR A 119 25.10 -3.90 -7.20
C TYR A 119 24.40 -3.62 -8.53
N ILE A 120 23.09 -3.32 -8.51
CA ILE A 120 22.35 -2.89 -9.69
C ILE A 120 22.92 -1.59 -10.25
N TYR A 121 23.27 -0.62 -9.39
CA TYR A 121 23.85 0.65 -9.80
C TYR A 121 25.18 0.47 -10.53
N ASP A 122 26.04 -0.44 -10.06
CA ASP A 122 27.36 -0.68 -10.63
C ASP A 122 27.32 -1.50 -11.93
N GLN A 123 26.35 -2.39 -12.08
CA GLN A 123 26.32 -3.37 -13.17
C GLN A 123 25.35 -3.02 -14.30
N CYS A 124 24.35 -2.17 -14.07
CA CYS A 124 23.30 -1.89 -15.03
C CYS A 124 23.31 -0.44 -15.57
N PRO A 125 22.76 -0.21 -16.77
CA PRO A 125 22.60 1.15 -17.31
C PRO A 125 21.80 2.05 -16.37
N HIS A 126 22.31 3.26 -16.11
CA HIS A 126 21.75 4.15 -15.10
C HIS A 126 20.34 4.66 -15.43
N ASP A 127 19.98 4.78 -16.69
CA ASP A 127 18.63 5.18 -17.14
C ASP A 127 17.57 4.09 -16.89
N GLU A 128 17.99 2.83 -16.74
CA GLU A 128 17.14 1.66 -16.46
C GLU A 128 17.04 1.32 -14.96
N LEU A 129 17.87 1.91 -14.10
CA LEU A 129 18.00 1.56 -12.67
C LEU A 129 16.66 1.46 -11.94
N THR A 130 15.82 2.48 -12.08
CA THR A 130 14.53 2.51 -11.38
C THR A 130 13.64 1.32 -11.76
N ILE A 131 13.65 0.91 -13.02
CA ILE A 131 12.85 -0.22 -13.50
C ILE A 131 13.44 -1.53 -12.98
N ILE A 132 14.76 -1.72 -13.08
CA ILE A 132 15.44 -2.93 -12.61
C ILE A 132 15.29 -3.08 -11.09
N MET A 133 15.57 -2.05 -10.30
CA MET A 133 15.37 -2.08 -8.85
C MET A 133 13.94 -2.47 -8.47
N ARG A 134 12.93 -1.88 -9.14
CA ARG A 134 11.52 -2.21 -8.88
C ARG A 134 11.19 -3.66 -9.20
N ARG A 135 11.77 -4.23 -10.24
CA ARG A 135 11.60 -5.66 -10.57
C ARG A 135 12.13 -6.56 -9.46
N TYR A 136 13.31 -6.25 -8.89
CA TYR A 136 13.87 -7.00 -7.75
C TYR A 136 13.09 -6.77 -6.46
N MET A 137 12.61 -5.56 -6.20
CA MET A 137 11.69 -5.30 -5.09
C MET A 137 10.40 -6.13 -5.20
N MET A 138 9.83 -6.25 -6.39
CA MET A 138 8.64 -7.06 -6.62
C MET A 138 8.92 -8.55 -6.41
N LYS A 139 10.05 -9.08 -6.90
CA LYS A 139 10.47 -10.48 -6.66
C LYS A 139 10.60 -10.78 -5.15
N ILE A 140 11.32 -9.93 -4.41
CA ILE A 140 11.51 -10.07 -2.97
C ILE A 140 10.16 -10.00 -2.23
N ALA A 141 9.33 -9.00 -2.56
CA ALA A 141 8.02 -8.86 -1.95
C ALA A 141 7.12 -10.08 -2.23
N GLU A 142 7.19 -10.66 -3.43
CA GLU A 142 6.44 -11.87 -3.77
C GLU A 142 6.94 -13.11 -3.03
N THR A 143 8.26 -13.26 -2.84
CA THR A 143 8.83 -14.34 -2.04
C THR A 143 8.27 -14.29 -0.61
N ILE A 144 8.36 -13.13 0.05
CA ILE A 144 7.83 -12.93 1.40
C ILE A 144 6.30 -13.09 1.42
N ALA A 145 5.61 -12.65 0.38
CA ALA A 145 4.16 -12.82 0.25
C ALA A 145 3.75 -14.29 0.23
N LYS A 146 4.45 -15.12 -0.55
CA LYS A 146 4.20 -16.57 -0.63
C LYS A 146 4.48 -17.28 0.70
N GLU A 147 5.57 -16.91 1.40
CA GLU A 147 5.90 -17.44 2.74
C GLU A 147 4.85 -17.07 3.81
N ASN A 148 4.07 -16.01 3.59
CA ASN A 148 3.08 -15.51 4.51
C ASN A 148 1.63 -15.74 4.03
N ASP A 149 1.41 -16.68 3.12
CA ASP A 149 0.09 -17.03 2.56
C ASP A 149 -0.66 -15.83 1.96
N CYS A 150 0.06 -14.84 1.44
CA CYS A 150 -0.55 -13.75 0.69
C CYS A 150 -0.89 -14.19 -0.73
N LEU A 151 -2.06 -13.77 -1.20
CA LEU A 151 -2.60 -14.15 -2.51
C LEU A 151 -2.39 -13.08 -3.59
N ALA A 152 -1.88 -11.90 -3.20
CA ALA A 152 -1.64 -10.79 -4.10
C ALA A 152 -0.57 -9.85 -3.54
N LEU A 153 0.05 -9.08 -4.42
CA LEU A 153 0.81 -7.87 -4.07
C LEU A 153 -0.09 -6.64 -4.21
N VAL A 154 0.19 -5.61 -3.42
CA VAL A 154 -0.51 -4.30 -3.51
C VAL A 154 0.52 -3.20 -3.64
N THR A 155 0.33 -2.32 -4.63
CA THR A 155 1.19 -1.14 -4.83
C THR A 155 0.37 0.14 -4.91
N GLY A 156 0.99 1.27 -4.56
CA GLY A 156 0.39 2.61 -4.65
C GLY A 156 0.63 3.30 -5.99
N GLU A 157 0.76 2.56 -7.09
CA GLU A 157 1.04 3.12 -8.41
C GLU A 157 -0.18 3.78 -9.04
N SER A 158 0.04 4.95 -9.69
CA SER A 158 -0.93 5.63 -10.55
C SER A 158 -0.30 5.95 -11.90
N ILE A 159 -1.04 5.74 -13.00
CA ILE A 159 -0.52 5.95 -14.37
C ILE A 159 -0.11 7.41 -14.58
N GLY A 160 1.13 7.60 -15.06
CA GLY A 160 1.63 8.92 -15.45
C GLY A 160 2.03 9.83 -14.30
N GLN A 161 1.96 9.40 -13.05
CA GLN A 161 2.33 10.24 -11.90
C GLN A 161 3.84 10.50 -11.85
N VAL A 162 4.66 9.49 -12.17
CA VAL A 162 6.11 9.59 -12.27
C VAL A 162 6.64 8.78 -13.47
N ALA A 163 7.90 9.00 -13.87
CA ALA A 163 8.52 8.37 -15.03
C ALA A 163 8.46 6.83 -15.03
N SER A 164 8.53 6.21 -13.85
CA SER A 164 8.44 4.74 -13.67
C SER A 164 7.01 4.19 -13.63
N GLN A 165 5.98 5.02 -13.79
CA GLN A 165 4.57 4.64 -13.73
C GLN A 165 3.87 4.83 -15.09
N THR A 166 4.59 4.64 -16.20
CA THR A 166 3.99 4.54 -17.53
C THR A 166 3.43 3.12 -17.74
N MET A 167 2.53 2.95 -18.71
CA MET A 167 1.99 1.62 -19.03
C MET A 167 3.09 0.61 -19.36
N GLN A 168 4.14 1.04 -20.10
CA GLN A 168 5.28 0.20 -20.45
C GLN A 168 6.09 -0.17 -19.20
N SER A 169 6.35 0.80 -18.31
CA SER A 169 7.06 0.56 -17.05
C SER A 169 6.30 -0.42 -16.16
N LEU A 170 4.99 -0.24 -16.02
CA LEU A 170 4.13 -1.12 -15.24
C LEU A 170 4.10 -2.55 -15.81
N ALA A 171 4.02 -2.69 -17.14
CA ALA A 171 4.05 -4.00 -17.80
C ALA A 171 5.39 -4.73 -17.53
N VAL A 172 6.51 -4.00 -17.67
CA VAL A 172 7.85 -4.57 -17.45
C VAL A 172 8.09 -4.93 -15.98
N THR A 173 7.65 -4.10 -15.04
CA THR A 173 7.78 -4.42 -13.60
C THR A 173 6.84 -5.53 -13.16
N ASN A 174 5.66 -5.66 -13.77
CA ASN A 174 4.71 -6.72 -13.43
C ASN A 174 5.15 -8.10 -13.92
N GLU A 175 5.95 -8.17 -14.96
CA GLU A 175 6.33 -9.44 -15.63
C GLU A 175 7.08 -10.41 -14.72
N VAL A 176 7.74 -9.93 -13.67
CA VAL A 176 8.45 -10.77 -12.70
C VAL A 176 7.55 -11.39 -11.64
N CYS A 177 6.26 -11.03 -11.59
CA CYS A 177 5.32 -11.49 -10.59
C CYS A 177 4.42 -12.59 -11.13
N GLU A 178 4.25 -13.66 -10.37
CA GLU A 178 3.25 -14.71 -10.59
C GLU A 178 1.95 -14.38 -9.87
N LEU A 179 2.04 -13.75 -8.68
CA LEU A 179 0.89 -13.28 -7.95
C LEU A 179 0.24 -12.07 -8.63
N PRO A 180 -1.09 -11.93 -8.58
CA PRO A 180 -1.75 -10.73 -9.07
C PRO A 180 -1.25 -9.48 -8.32
N VAL A 181 -0.98 -8.41 -9.07
CA VAL A 181 -0.59 -7.11 -8.51
C VAL A 181 -1.77 -6.17 -8.53
N MET A 182 -2.30 -5.87 -7.34
CA MET A 182 -3.44 -4.96 -7.14
C MET A 182 -2.93 -3.52 -7.10
N ARG A 183 -3.52 -2.66 -7.93
CA ARG A 183 -3.18 -1.24 -8.05
C ARG A 183 -4.43 -0.39 -7.84
N PRO A 184 -4.92 -0.23 -6.61
CA PRO A 184 -6.19 0.44 -6.36
C PRO A 184 -6.21 1.91 -6.77
N LEU A 185 -5.04 2.54 -6.91
CA LEU A 185 -4.90 3.95 -7.27
C LEU A 185 -4.61 4.19 -8.76
N ILE A 186 -4.63 3.15 -9.58
CA ILE A 186 -4.09 3.19 -10.96
C ILE A 186 -4.66 4.32 -11.84
N ALA A 187 -5.89 4.73 -11.60
CA ALA A 187 -6.61 5.76 -12.36
C ALA A 187 -6.98 6.99 -11.52
N PHE A 188 -6.41 7.13 -10.31
CA PHE A 188 -6.69 8.27 -9.44
C PHE A 188 -5.77 9.45 -9.78
N ASP A 189 -6.32 10.65 -9.75
CA ASP A 189 -5.54 11.87 -9.76
C ASP A 189 -4.85 12.08 -8.39
N LYS A 190 -3.75 12.83 -8.40
CA LYS A 190 -2.98 13.06 -7.16
C LYS A 190 -3.81 13.70 -6.07
N GLN A 191 -4.74 14.59 -6.42
CA GLN A 191 -5.61 15.26 -5.46
C GLN A 191 -6.56 14.29 -4.76
N ASP A 192 -7.15 13.35 -5.50
CA ASP A 192 -8.02 12.32 -4.94
C ASP A 192 -7.29 11.46 -3.89
N ILE A 193 -6.02 11.12 -4.18
CA ILE A 193 -5.18 10.34 -3.26
C ILE A 193 -4.85 11.16 -2.01
N VAL A 194 -4.55 12.46 -2.16
CA VAL A 194 -4.31 13.39 -1.05
C VAL A 194 -5.55 13.50 -0.16
N ASP A 195 -6.73 13.66 -0.75
CA ASP A 195 -7.98 13.80 -0.01
C ASP A 195 -8.28 12.53 0.82
N ILE A 196 -8.03 11.34 0.25
CA ILE A 196 -8.15 10.09 0.99
C ILE A 196 -7.10 10.01 2.11
N SER A 197 -5.85 10.40 1.84
CA SER A 197 -4.75 10.40 2.81
C SER A 197 -5.06 11.30 4.01
N LEU A 198 -5.63 12.48 3.77
CA LEU A 198 -6.12 13.37 4.82
C LEU A 198 -7.24 12.72 5.64
N LYS A 199 -8.21 12.09 4.96
CA LYS A 199 -9.34 11.41 5.60
C LYS A 199 -8.92 10.26 6.50
N ILE A 200 -7.89 9.50 6.13
CA ILE A 200 -7.39 8.37 6.93
C ILE A 200 -6.27 8.77 7.90
N GLY A 201 -5.88 10.05 7.91
CA GLY A 201 -4.90 10.61 8.84
C GLY A 201 -3.44 10.24 8.55
N THR A 202 -3.11 9.84 7.32
CA THR A 202 -1.73 9.45 6.93
C THR A 202 -0.95 10.59 6.29
N TYR A 203 -1.63 11.67 5.84
CA TYR A 203 -1.02 12.75 5.07
C TYR A 203 0.14 13.44 5.80
N GLU A 204 -0.08 13.91 7.03
CA GLU A 204 0.91 14.67 7.80
C GLU A 204 2.21 13.87 8.02
N THR A 205 2.09 12.57 8.25
CA THR A 205 3.27 11.69 8.36
C THR A 205 3.92 11.46 6.99
N SER A 206 3.13 11.29 5.94
CA SER A 206 3.63 11.02 4.59
C SER A 206 4.45 12.17 3.99
N VAL A 207 4.16 13.42 4.35
CA VAL A 207 4.87 14.62 3.84
C VAL A 207 6.13 14.99 4.62
N LEU A 208 6.47 14.24 5.69
CA LEU A 208 7.73 14.47 6.40
C LEU A 208 8.92 14.30 5.45
N PRO A 209 9.97 15.14 5.55
CA PRO A 209 11.05 15.26 4.60
C PRO A 209 12.13 14.15 4.77
N TYR A 210 11.69 12.89 4.81
CA TYR A 210 12.57 11.73 4.87
C TYR A 210 12.39 10.91 3.60
N GLU A 211 13.50 10.70 2.89
CA GLU A 211 13.51 10.09 1.57
C GLU A 211 13.46 8.56 1.63
N ASP A 212 12.77 7.98 0.65
CA ASP A 212 12.72 6.52 0.42
C ASP A 212 13.92 6.04 -0.42
N CYS A 213 14.24 4.75 -0.35
CA CYS A 213 15.37 4.14 -1.07
C CYS A 213 15.30 4.36 -2.59
N CYS A 214 14.12 4.45 -3.18
CA CYS A 214 13.95 4.64 -4.63
C CYS A 214 14.39 6.02 -5.14
N THR A 215 14.57 7.01 -4.26
CA THR A 215 14.93 8.38 -4.65
C THR A 215 16.44 8.63 -4.68
N ILE A 216 17.24 7.73 -4.12
CA ILE A 216 18.68 7.93 -3.90
C ILE A 216 19.48 7.87 -5.20
N PHE A 217 19.16 6.94 -6.08
CA PHE A 217 19.87 6.69 -7.33
C PHE A 217 18.98 6.95 -8.55
N VAL A 218 18.35 8.12 -8.59
CA VAL A 218 17.50 8.49 -9.73
C VAL A 218 18.36 8.98 -10.89
N ALA A 219 18.19 8.36 -12.04
CA ALA A 219 18.84 8.82 -13.27
C ALA A 219 18.35 10.22 -13.65
N LYS A 220 19.24 11.04 -14.24
CA LYS A 220 18.85 12.35 -14.79
C LYS A 220 17.78 12.22 -15.88
N HIS A 221 17.82 11.13 -16.64
CA HIS A 221 16.89 10.81 -17.72
C HIS A 221 16.45 9.35 -17.62
N PRO A 222 15.51 9.03 -16.70
CA PRO A 222 15.02 7.67 -16.55
C PRO A 222 14.23 7.23 -17.79
N VAL A 223 14.36 5.97 -18.17
CA VAL A 223 13.60 5.39 -19.27
C VAL A 223 12.10 5.39 -18.92
N THR A 224 11.30 6.01 -19.79
CA THR A 224 9.83 6.07 -19.62
C THR A 224 9.08 5.04 -20.47
N LYS A 225 9.77 4.47 -21.47
CA LYS A 225 9.23 3.43 -22.36
C LYS A 225 10.19 2.24 -22.42
N PRO A 226 10.39 1.54 -21.28
CA PRO A 226 11.30 0.40 -21.24
C PRO A 226 10.81 -0.72 -22.17
N ASN A 227 11.77 -1.37 -22.83
CA ASN A 227 11.54 -2.58 -23.59
C ASN A 227 11.92 -3.78 -22.71
N LEU A 228 11.02 -4.74 -22.52
CA LEU A 228 11.24 -5.90 -21.65
C LEU A 228 12.50 -6.69 -22.02
N ASN A 229 12.75 -6.90 -23.32
CA ASN A 229 13.92 -7.66 -23.75
C ASN A 229 15.24 -6.92 -23.46
N VAL A 230 15.24 -5.59 -23.56
CA VAL A 230 16.39 -4.76 -23.21
C VAL A 230 16.65 -4.85 -21.71
N ILE A 231 15.62 -4.65 -20.89
CA ILE A 231 15.73 -4.77 -19.44
C ILE A 231 16.24 -6.15 -19.01
N LYS A 232 15.69 -7.24 -19.59
CA LYS A 232 16.18 -8.60 -19.33
C LYS A 232 17.63 -8.81 -19.79
N CYS A 233 18.06 -8.14 -20.85
CA CYS A 233 19.45 -8.20 -21.28
C CYS A 233 20.38 -7.50 -20.26
N SER A 234 19.97 -6.35 -19.75
CA SER A 234 20.72 -5.64 -18.69
C SER A 234 20.75 -6.43 -17.38
N GLU A 235 19.65 -7.10 -17.02
CA GLU A 235 19.60 -7.96 -15.82
C GLU A 235 20.58 -9.15 -15.88
N ARG A 236 20.99 -9.63 -17.06
CA ARG A 236 22.00 -10.69 -17.18
C ARG A 236 23.36 -10.31 -16.62
N HIS A 237 23.66 -9.03 -16.47
CA HIS A 237 24.88 -8.58 -15.78
C HIS A 237 24.85 -8.84 -14.28
N LEU A 238 23.68 -9.18 -13.75
CA LEU A 238 23.46 -9.45 -12.32
C LEU A 238 23.41 -10.94 -12.01
N ASP A 239 23.33 -11.80 -13.06
CA ASP A 239 23.24 -13.26 -12.93
C ASP A 239 24.35 -13.79 -11.99
N ASP A 240 24.06 -14.90 -11.31
CA ASP A 240 24.90 -15.61 -10.34
C ASP A 240 25.02 -14.99 -8.94
N VAL A 241 24.94 -13.69 -8.78
CA VAL A 241 25.16 -13.00 -7.49
C VAL A 241 23.87 -12.47 -6.91
N ILE A 242 22.97 -11.97 -7.76
CA ILE A 242 21.77 -11.27 -7.33
C ILE A 242 20.78 -12.16 -6.56
N ASP A 243 20.70 -13.46 -6.95
CA ASP A 243 19.80 -14.42 -6.32
C ASP A 243 20.24 -14.71 -4.88
N GLU A 244 21.55 -14.89 -4.62
CA GLU A 244 22.10 -15.03 -3.28
C GLU A 244 21.86 -13.76 -2.44
N MET A 245 21.98 -12.56 -3.05
CA MET A 245 21.68 -11.30 -2.38
C MET A 245 20.20 -11.19 -2.00
N MET A 246 19.28 -11.62 -2.88
CA MET A 246 17.85 -11.63 -2.57
C MET A 246 17.53 -12.61 -1.44
N GLU A 247 18.06 -13.84 -1.47
CA GLU A 247 17.88 -14.83 -0.41
C GLU A 247 18.37 -14.28 0.94
N ARG A 248 19.55 -13.64 0.95
CA ARG A 248 20.08 -13.00 2.14
C ARG A 248 19.18 -11.87 2.62
N ALA A 249 18.68 -11.01 1.73
CA ALA A 249 17.80 -9.91 2.07
C ALA A 249 16.48 -10.40 2.68
N VAL A 250 15.91 -11.49 2.17
CA VAL A 250 14.71 -12.14 2.71
C VAL A 250 14.99 -12.77 4.07
N SER A 251 16.06 -13.59 4.19
CA SER A 251 16.38 -14.32 5.41
C SER A 251 16.79 -13.42 6.57
N THR A 252 17.31 -12.22 6.29
CA THR A 252 17.71 -11.21 7.30
C THR A 252 16.67 -10.12 7.51
N ALA A 253 15.48 -10.26 6.95
CA ALA A 253 14.41 -9.29 7.09
C ALA A 253 14.03 -9.10 8.57
N GLU A 254 13.96 -7.84 9.00
CA GLU A 254 13.40 -7.50 10.32
C GLU A 254 11.87 -7.49 10.21
N THR A 255 11.21 -8.30 11.02
CA THR A 255 9.74 -8.35 11.04
C THR A 255 9.22 -7.77 12.34
N ILE A 256 8.31 -6.80 12.25
CA ILE A 256 7.62 -6.19 13.39
C ILE A 256 6.12 -6.27 13.20
N GLU A 257 5.39 -6.55 14.28
CA GLU A 257 3.94 -6.44 14.31
C GLU A 257 3.54 -5.03 14.74
N VAL A 258 2.71 -4.40 13.94
CA VAL A 258 2.28 -3.01 14.12
C VAL A 258 0.77 -2.99 14.32
N CYS A 259 0.33 -2.35 15.41
CA CYS A 259 -1.08 -2.22 15.81
C CYS A 259 -1.51 -0.75 15.91
#